data_17a3c39e1e1747b33d476022ba9a0da6
#
_entry.id   17a3c39e1e1747b33d476022ba9a0da6
#
_cell.length_a   1.000
_cell.length_b   1.000
_cell.length_c   1.000
_cell.angle_alpha   90.00
_cell.angle_beta   90.00
_cell.angle_gamma   90.00
#
_symmetry.space_group_name_H-M   'P 1'
#
loop_
_entity.id
_entity.type
_entity.pdbx_description
1 polymer ?
#
loop_
_entity_poly.entity_id
_entity_poly.type
_entity_poly.pdbx_seq_one_letter_code
_entity_poly.pdbx_strand_id
1 'polypeptide(L)'
;SRQSIGREVSFGDKTLKCRDLETFDFSKADIALFAAGGAVSREWAPKAARAGAVVIDNSSHFRMDPDVPLIVPEVNPDAIDGYTARNIIANPNCSTAQLVVALKPLHD
;
A
#
# COMPACT_ATOMS: atom_id res chain seq x y z
N SER A 1 4.46 15.30 -0.63
CA SER A 1 3.97 16.60 -0.15
C SER A 1 4.19 17.64 -1.24
N ARG A 2 3.46 18.75 -1.17
CA ARG A 2 3.63 19.88 -2.13
C ARG A 2 5.06 20.43 -2.13
N GLN A 3 5.76 20.32 -1.01
CA GLN A 3 7.14 20.78 -0.87
C GLN A 3 8.16 19.90 -1.61
N SER A 4 7.81 18.65 -1.92
CA SER A 4 8.71 17.71 -2.60
C SER A 4 8.48 17.63 -4.11
N ILE A 5 7.49 18.33 -4.67
CA ILE A 5 7.22 18.33 -6.11
C ILE A 5 8.45 18.82 -6.88
N GLY A 6 8.87 18.06 -7.89
CA GLY A 6 10.04 18.36 -8.69
C GLY A 6 11.38 17.89 -8.10
N ARG A 7 11.38 17.41 -6.85
CA ARG A 7 12.56 16.83 -6.22
C ARG A 7 12.99 15.55 -6.95
N GLU A 8 14.28 15.39 -7.18
CA GLU A 8 14.83 14.22 -7.83
C GLU A 8 15.05 13.08 -6.85
N VAL A 9 14.69 11.86 -7.27
CA VAL A 9 14.89 10.63 -6.51
C VAL A 9 15.57 9.60 -7.42
N SER A 10 16.61 8.95 -6.92
CA SER A 10 17.31 7.90 -7.63
C SER A 10 16.56 6.57 -7.53
N PHE A 11 16.44 5.88 -8.66
CA PHE A 11 15.90 4.53 -8.73
C PHE A 11 16.79 3.69 -9.67
N GLY A 12 17.66 2.85 -9.09
CA GLY A 12 18.67 2.13 -9.85
C GLY A 12 19.60 3.09 -10.59
N ASP A 13 19.67 2.95 -11.90
CA ASP A 13 20.44 3.82 -12.79
C ASP A 13 19.63 5.02 -13.33
N LYS A 14 18.38 5.18 -12.86
CA LYS A 14 17.47 6.23 -13.31
C LYS A 14 17.28 7.29 -12.23
N THR A 15 17.05 8.52 -12.68
CA THR A 15 16.64 9.62 -11.82
C THR A 15 15.19 9.99 -12.14
N LEU A 16 14.33 9.95 -11.12
CA LEU A 16 12.91 10.28 -11.25
C LEU A 16 12.62 11.58 -10.50
N LYS A 17 11.60 12.30 -10.95
CA LYS A 17 11.13 13.51 -10.27
C LYS A 17 9.85 13.22 -9.50
N CYS A 18 9.75 13.75 -8.29
CA CYS A 18 8.51 13.74 -7.53
C CYS A 18 7.44 14.55 -8.26
N ARG A 19 6.27 13.95 -8.42
CA ARG A 19 5.13 14.59 -9.11
C ARG A 19 4.06 14.98 -8.11
N ASP A 20 3.19 15.87 -8.54
CA ASP A 20 2.02 16.25 -7.76
C ASP A 20 1.02 15.09 -7.74
N LEU A 21 0.61 14.69 -6.55
CA LEU A 21 -0.37 13.63 -6.36
C LEU A 21 -1.72 13.97 -7.01
N GLU A 22 -2.13 15.24 -6.96
CA GLU A 22 -3.41 15.69 -7.51
C GLU A 22 -3.48 15.58 -9.04
N THR A 23 -2.34 15.62 -9.71
CA THR A 23 -2.27 15.57 -11.19
C THR A 23 -1.69 14.26 -11.72
N PHE A 24 -1.25 13.36 -10.83
CA PHE A 24 -0.66 12.09 -11.25
C PHE A 24 -1.71 11.15 -11.85
N ASP A 25 -1.37 10.55 -12.98
CA ASP A 25 -2.22 9.57 -13.66
C ASP A 25 -1.91 8.16 -13.15
N PHE A 26 -2.74 7.64 -12.26
CA PHE A 26 -2.58 6.31 -11.67
C PHE A 26 -2.81 5.17 -12.66
N SER A 27 -3.41 5.43 -13.81
CA SER A 27 -3.58 4.39 -14.85
C SER A 27 -2.25 3.91 -15.43
N LYS A 28 -1.18 4.67 -15.21
CA LYS A 28 0.19 4.33 -15.62
C LYS A 28 0.94 3.45 -14.61
N ALA A 29 0.35 3.20 -13.45
CA ALA A 29 0.95 2.40 -12.40
C ALA A 29 0.25 1.05 -12.29
N ASP A 30 1.01 -0.03 -12.22
CA ASP A 30 0.48 -1.37 -11.94
C ASP A 30 0.34 -1.60 -10.44
N ILE A 31 1.31 -1.12 -9.67
CA ILE A 31 1.34 -1.22 -8.21
C ILE A 31 1.64 0.16 -7.63
N ALA A 32 0.88 0.56 -6.61
CA ALA A 32 1.08 1.81 -5.91
C ALA A 32 1.33 1.54 -4.41
N LEU A 33 2.51 1.94 -3.94
CA LEU A 33 2.88 1.83 -2.53
C LEU A 33 2.51 3.11 -1.80
N PHE A 34 1.60 3.02 -0.83
CA PHE A 34 1.13 4.16 -0.04
C PHE A 34 1.77 4.16 1.34
N ALA A 35 2.49 5.23 1.65
CA ALA A 35 3.20 5.40 2.92
C ALA A 35 3.13 6.85 3.44
N ALA A 36 2.09 7.59 3.06
CA ALA A 36 1.94 9.01 3.40
C ALA A 36 0.90 9.27 4.50
N GLY A 37 0.50 8.24 5.23
CA GLY A 37 -0.45 8.34 6.33
C GLY A 37 -1.90 8.10 5.94
N GLY A 38 -2.76 7.94 6.97
CA GLY A 38 -4.15 7.50 6.78
C GLY A 38 -5.02 8.47 6.00
N ALA A 39 -4.83 9.78 6.17
CA ALA A 39 -5.62 10.79 5.46
C ALA A 39 -5.39 10.73 3.95
N VAL A 40 -4.14 10.59 3.52
CA VAL A 40 -3.79 10.47 2.10
C VAL A 40 -4.32 9.14 1.54
N SER A 41 -4.14 8.05 2.27
CA SER A 41 -4.64 6.73 1.84
C SER A 41 -6.15 6.71 1.72
N ARG A 42 -6.88 7.29 2.68
CA ARG A 42 -8.34 7.38 2.64
C ARG A 42 -8.84 8.04 1.37
N GLU A 43 -8.23 9.14 0.97
CA GLU A 43 -8.64 9.92 -0.20
C GLU A 43 -8.15 9.31 -1.51
N TRP A 44 -6.86 8.92 -1.57
CA TRP A 44 -6.19 8.61 -2.84
C TRP A 44 -6.08 7.13 -3.15
N ALA A 45 -6.04 6.24 -2.17
CA ALA A 45 -5.95 4.80 -2.43
C ALA A 45 -7.15 4.27 -3.23
N PRO A 46 -8.40 4.63 -2.93
CA PRO A 46 -9.53 4.23 -3.76
C PRO A 46 -9.48 4.78 -5.19
N LYS A 47 -8.94 5.99 -5.37
CA LYS A 47 -8.78 6.60 -6.70
C LYS A 47 -7.73 5.84 -7.53
N ALA A 48 -6.60 5.51 -6.92
CA ALA A 48 -5.55 4.71 -7.55
C ALA A 48 -6.07 3.31 -7.93
N ALA A 49 -6.80 2.68 -7.03
CA ALA A 49 -7.39 1.35 -7.25
C ALA A 49 -8.40 1.36 -8.41
N ARG A 50 -9.25 2.38 -8.47
CA ARG A 50 -10.22 2.53 -9.57
C ARG A 50 -9.55 2.80 -10.92
N ALA A 51 -8.37 3.40 -10.91
CA ALA A 51 -7.58 3.62 -12.13
C ALA A 51 -6.85 2.35 -12.61
N GLY A 52 -6.93 1.25 -11.87
CA GLY A 52 -6.36 -0.05 -12.23
C GLY A 52 -5.09 -0.44 -11.49
N ALA A 53 -4.56 0.41 -10.61
CA ALA A 53 -3.40 0.06 -9.80
C ALA A 53 -3.81 -0.84 -8.63
N VAL A 54 -2.95 -1.79 -8.28
CA VAL A 54 -3.07 -2.52 -7.00
C VAL A 54 -2.36 -1.69 -5.94
N VAL A 55 -3.12 -1.26 -4.93
CA VAL A 55 -2.59 -0.43 -3.85
C VAL A 55 -2.12 -1.32 -2.71
N ILE A 56 -0.87 -1.09 -2.27
CA ILE A 56 -0.35 -1.66 -1.03
C ILE A 56 -0.23 -0.50 -0.05
N ASP A 57 -1.09 -0.49 0.97
CA ASP A 57 -1.23 0.62 1.90
C ASP A 57 -0.54 0.32 3.23
N ASN A 58 0.39 1.16 3.61
CA ASN A 58 1.12 1.05 4.88
C ASN A 58 0.51 1.91 6.00
N SER A 59 -0.61 2.58 5.75
CA SER A 59 -1.34 3.30 6.79
C SER A 59 -2.28 2.38 7.56
N SER A 60 -2.88 2.89 8.63
CA SER A 60 -3.85 2.15 9.43
C SER A 60 -5.27 2.22 8.87
N HIS A 61 -5.52 3.03 7.84
CA HIS A 61 -6.88 3.39 7.45
C HIS A 61 -7.75 2.18 7.06
N PHE A 62 -7.21 1.26 6.25
CA PHE A 62 -7.96 0.12 5.72
C PHE A 62 -7.78 -1.18 6.50
N ARG A 63 -7.00 -1.19 7.58
CA ARG A 63 -6.66 -2.43 8.31
C ARG A 63 -7.86 -3.18 8.88
N MET A 64 -8.92 -2.47 9.25
CA MET A 64 -10.14 -3.05 9.80
C MET A 64 -11.28 -3.17 8.78
N ASP A 65 -11.05 -2.80 7.53
CA ASP A 65 -12.04 -2.91 6.47
C ASP A 65 -12.17 -4.39 6.05
N PRO A 66 -13.38 -4.98 6.11
CA PRO A 66 -13.57 -6.40 5.78
C PRO A 66 -13.31 -6.71 4.29
N ASP A 67 -13.38 -5.73 3.41
CA ASP A 67 -13.14 -5.90 1.98
C ASP A 67 -11.68 -5.68 1.57
N VAL A 68 -10.82 -5.33 2.53
CA VAL A 68 -9.39 -5.12 2.32
C VAL A 68 -8.61 -6.17 3.10
N PRO A 69 -7.87 -7.07 2.42
CA PRO A 69 -7.08 -8.07 3.13
C PRO A 69 -5.91 -7.42 3.86
N LEU A 70 -5.72 -7.82 5.11
CA LEU A 70 -4.58 -7.45 5.95
C LEU A 70 -3.56 -8.58 5.88
N ILE A 71 -2.41 -8.33 5.24
CA ILE A 71 -1.50 -9.40 4.84
C ILE A 71 -0.13 -9.28 5.51
N VAL A 72 0.30 -10.39 6.07
CA VAL A 72 1.71 -10.71 6.36
C VAL A 72 2.03 -11.97 5.57
N PRO A 73 2.82 -11.90 4.48
CA PRO A 73 2.99 -13.03 3.55
C PRO A 73 3.46 -14.33 4.21
N GLU A 74 4.27 -14.24 5.24
CA GLU A 74 4.79 -15.39 5.98
C GLU A 74 3.74 -16.03 6.90
N VAL A 75 2.60 -15.36 7.12
CA VAL A 75 1.59 -15.78 8.09
C VAL A 75 0.29 -16.19 7.40
N ASN A 76 -0.22 -15.34 6.50
CA ASN A 76 -1.52 -15.53 5.86
C ASN A 76 -1.50 -15.22 4.36
N PRO A 77 -0.61 -15.85 3.58
CA PRO A 77 -0.47 -15.54 2.15
C PRO A 77 -1.77 -15.78 1.37
N ASP A 78 -2.56 -16.77 1.74
CA ASP A 78 -3.80 -17.12 1.02
C ASP A 78 -4.86 -16.02 1.11
N ALA A 79 -4.82 -15.17 2.15
CA ALA A 79 -5.75 -14.07 2.29
C ALA A 79 -5.58 -13.01 1.19
N ILE A 80 -4.46 -13.02 0.47
CA ILE A 80 -4.20 -12.08 -0.64
C ILE A 80 -5.21 -12.22 -1.77
N ASP A 81 -5.80 -13.39 -1.95
CA ASP A 81 -6.79 -13.63 -3.01
C ASP A 81 -8.00 -12.69 -2.91
N GLY A 82 -8.25 -12.14 -1.71
CA GLY A 82 -9.30 -11.15 -1.48
C GLY A 82 -8.98 -9.73 -1.97
N TYR A 83 -7.78 -9.46 -2.51
CA TYR A 83 -7.42 -8.11 -2.90
C TYR A 83 -8.28 -7.53 -4.02
N THR A 84 -8.83 -8.40 -4.87
CA THR A 84 -9.62 -7.97 -6.03
C THR A 84 -10.93 -7.27 -5.68
N ALA A 85 -11.40 -7.41 -4.44
CA ALA A 85 -12.62 -6.72 -3.99
C ALA A 85 -12.50 -5.21 -4.12
N ARG A 86 -11.34 -4.64 -3.79
CA ARG A 86 -11.09 -3.19 -3.86
C ARG A 86 -9.77 -2.80 -4.52
N ASN A 87 -8.96 -3.76 -4.96
CA ASN A 87 -7.57 -3.56 -5.41
C ASN A 87 -6.70 -2.86 -4.37
N ILE A 88 -6.98 -3.07 -3.10
CA ILE A 88 -6.21 -2.53 -1.97
C ILE A 88 -5.80 -3.68 -1.06
N ILE A 89 -4.53 -3.68 -0.68
CA ILE A 89 -3.96 -4.59 0.31
C ILE A 89 -3.45 -3.73 1.46
N ALA A 90 -3.84 -4.06 2.70
CA ALA A 90 -3.35 -3.38 3.88
C ALA A 90 -2.15 -4.12 4.46
N ASN A 91 -1.11 -3.36 4.82
CA ASN A 91 0.04 -3.85 5.55
C ASN A 91 -0.17 -3.56 7.04
N PRO A 92 0.06 -4.52 7.94
CA PRO A 92 -0.13 -4.30 9.38
C PRO A 92 0.95 -3.38 9.97
N ASN A 93 0.74 -3.00 11.22
CA ASN A 93 1.74 -2.30 12.02
C ASN A 93 3.05 -3.10 12.05
N CYS A 94 4.19 -2.40 12.04
CA CYS A 94 5.51 -3.03 11.99
C CYS A 94 5.76 -3.99 13.16
N SER A 95 5.32 -3.63 14.37
CA SER A 95 5.43 -4.50 15.55
C SER A 95 4.56 -5.75 15.42
N THR A 96 3.36 -5.61 14.87
CA THR A 96 2.46 -6.73 14.61
C THR A 96 3.07 -7.69 13.60
N ALA A 97 3.61 -7.18 12.49
CA ALA A 97 4.24 -8.02 11.46
C ALA A 97 5.37 -8.87 12.04
N GLN A 98 6.25 -8.27 12.83
CA GLN A 98 7.37 -8.98 13.48
C GLN A 98 6.86 -10.04 14.48
N LEU A 99 5.87 -9.68 15.29
CA LEU A 99 5.32 -10.58 16.31
C LEU A 99 4.64 -11.79 15.71
N VAL A 100 3.77 -11.59 14.70
CA VAL A 100 2.99 -12.70 14.13
C VAL A 100 3.87 -13.65 13.32
N VAL A 101 4.94 -13.17 12.69
CA VAL A 101 5.92 -14.05 12.03
C VAL A 101 6.62 -14.96 13.04
N ALA A 102 6.96 -14.43 14.22
CA ALA A 102 7.56 -15.22 15.29
C ALA A 102 6.58 -16.22 15.91
N LEU A 103 5.31 -15.83 16.05
CA LEU A 103 4.29 -16.67 16.70
C LEU A 103 3.67 -17.72 15.78
N LYS A 104 3.71 -17.53 14.47
CA LYS A 104 3.07 -18.44 13.51
C LYS A 104 3.49 -19.91 13.68
N PRO A 105 4.80 -20.24 13.74
CA PRO A 105 5.23 -21.62 13.95
C PRO A 105 4.76 -22.21 15.28
N LEU A 106 4.59 -21.38 16.30
CA LEU A 106 4.11 -21.82 17.62
C LEU A 106 2.59 -22.06 17.64
N HIS A 107 1.86 -21.31 16.85
CA HIS A 107 0.40 -21.45 16.71
C HIS A 107 0.03 -22.67 15.87
N ASP A 108 0.76 -22.91 14.80
CA ASP A 108 0.58 -24.07 13.94
C ASP A 108 1.14 -25.33 14.62
#